data_4e6ce6d38b6c285c541d0cc68942e77c
#
_entry.id   4e6ce6d38b6c285c541d0cc68942e77c
#
_cell.length_a   1.000
_cell.length_b   1.000
_cell.length_c   1.000
_cell.angle_alpha   90.00
_cell.angle_beta   90.00
_cell.angle_gamma   90.00
#
_symmetry.space_group_name_H-M   'P 1'
#
loop_
_entity.id
_entity.type
_entity.pdbx_description
1 polymer ?
#
loop_
_entity_poly.entity_id
_entity_poly.type
_entity_poly.pdbx_seq_one_letter_code
_entity_poly.pdbx_strand_id
1 'polypeptide(L)'
;FAAHPEWRIIHGHYSGFGMFYSPAARRAGIPVRCGHSHNTAYERNFVGRLDHFMSSFFNIGLTDRFACSEKAGQMLFGKHPFTVVPNGIDTARFAARDPQRRALLRGELGVTDQEILFGHVGRFSDQKNHPGLLKIFAAVRTRLPKARLVLLGGGDPAYVEKMQALAAELGLGDSVIFAGVRSNIQSFYDAMDAFLLPSLFEGLPVVLVEAQTAGLPCFVADTVDRGAAFSDRGKFL
;
A
#
# COMPACT_ATOMS: atom_id res chain seq x y z
N PHE A 1 13.98 17.61 -20.44
CA PHE A 1 13.27 17.27 -21.68
C PHE A 1 14.04 17.72 -22.92
N ALA A 2 14.64 18.92 -22.90
CA ALA A 2 15.39 19.44 -24.07
C ALA A 2 16.57 18.54 -24.51
N ALA A 3 17.16 17.78 -23.61
CA ALA A 3 18.23 16.82 -23.91
C ALA A 3 17.74 15.50 -24.55
N HIS A 4 16.42 15.31 -24.63
CA HIS A 4 15.79 14.08 -25.11
C HIS A 4 14.64 14.41 -26.08
N PRO A 5 14.96 14.90 -27.29
CA PRO A 5 13.96 15.26 -28.29
C PRO A 5 13.19 14.04 -28.86
N GLU A 6 13.70 12.84 -28.64
CA GLU A 6 13.09 11.56 -29.01
C GLU A 6 11.91 11.16 -28.11
N TRP A 7 11.77 11.77 -26.94
CA TRP A 7 10.66 11.43 -26.03
C TRP A 7 9.32 11.92 -26.56
N ARG A 8 8.42 10.96 -26.78
CA ARG A 8 7.08 11.20 -27.32
C ARG A 8 6.00 11.12 -26.28
N ILE A 9 6.26 10.48 -25.14
CA ILE A 9 5.32 10.24 -24.06
C ILE A 9 6.00 10.54 -22.73
N ILE A 10 5.29 11.24 -21.84
CA ILE A 10 5.61 11.31 -20.42
C ILE A 10 4.43 10.79 -19.62
N HIS A 11 4.70 9.88 -18.66
CA HIS A 11 3.69 9.30 -17.80
C HIS A 11 4.07 9.54 -16.33
N GLY A 12 3.34 10.42 -15.68
CA GLY A 12 3.59 10.82 -14.30
C GLY A 12 2.66 10.15 -13.31
N HIS A 13 3.23 9.64 -12.23
CA HIS A 13 2.52 8.95 -11.14
C HIS A 13 2.46 9.76 -9.83
N TYR A 14 2.99 11.00 -9.83
CA TYR A 14 3.00 11.90 -8.68
C TYR A 14 2.04 13.06 -8.86
N SER A 15 1.12 13.25 -7.92
CA SER A 15 0.10 14.29 -7.98
C SER A 15 0.68 15.72 -7.94
N GLY A 16 1.36 16.12 -6.87
CA GLY A 16 1.84 17.48 -6.70
C GLY A 16 2.88 17.92 -7.72
N PHE A 17 3.84 17.07 -8.05
CA PHE A 17 4.89 17.40 -9.03
C PHE A 17 4.40 17.52 -10.47
N GLY A 18 3.20 17.05 -10.76
CA GLY A 18 2.59 17.19 -12.10
C GLY A 18 2.47 18.64 -12.56
N MET A 19 2.28 19.58 -11.65
CA MET A 19 2.23 21.00 -11.95
C MET A 19 3.51 21.54 -12.59
N PHE A 20 4.65 20.89 -12.37
CA PHE A 20 5.95 21.29 -12.94
C PHE A 20 6.25 20.55 -14.23
N TYR A 21 6.17 19.20 -14.24
CA TYR A 21 6.61 18.44 -15.40
C TYR A 21 5.67 18.53 -16.61
N SER A 22 4.35 18.61 -16.39
CA SER A 22 3.41 18.64 -17.51
C SER A 22 3.51 19.89 -18.36
N PRO A 23 3.55 21.13 -17.80
CA PRO A 23 3.81 22.33 -18.58
C PRO A 23 5.22 22.35 -19.21
N ALA A 24 6.25 21.83 -18.51
CA ALA A 24 7.59 21.75 -19.05
C ALA A 24 7.68 20.80 -20.24
N ALA A 25 7.05 19.62 -20.16
CA ALA A 25 6.94 18.65 -21.24
C ALA A 25 6.19 19.23 -22.45
N ARG A 26 5.12 20.00 -22.20
CA ARG A 26 4.38 20.71 -23.27
C ARG A 26 5.27 21.71 -24.00
N ARG A 27 6.05 22.51 -23.24
CA ARG A 27 7.01 23.48 -23.84
C ARG A 27 8.11 22.79 -24.65
N ALA A 28 8.53 21.60 -24.22
CA ALA A 28 9.52 20.79 -24.93
C ALA A 28 8.94 20.03 -26.13
N GLY A 29 7.65 20.21 -26.46
CA GLY A 29 7.02 19.59 -27.61
C GLY A 29 6.67 18.11 -27.45
N ILE A 30 6.65 17.58 -26.22
CA ILE A 30 6.23 16.19 -25.97
C ILE A 30 4.71 16.07 -26.20
N PRO A 31 4.26 15.28 -27.20
CA PRO A 31 2.87 15.30 -27.62
C PRO A 31 1.92 14.61 -26.63
N VAL A 32 2.35 13.54 -25.95
CA VAL A 32 1.52 12.77 -25.02
C VAL A 32 1.99 12.98 -23.58
N ARG A 33 1.10 13.46 -22.71
CA ARG A 33 1.41 13.81 -21.32
C ARG A 33 0.33 13.21 -20.42
N CYS A 34 0.65 12.04 -19.85
CA CYS A 34 -0.28 11.28 -19.01
C CYS A 34 -0.08 11.60 -17.53
N GLY A 35 -1.18 11.75 -16.81
CA GLY A 35 -1.21 11.76 -15.36
C GLY A 35 -1.91 10.51 -14.85
N HIS A 36 -1.37 9.86 -13.80
CA HIS A 36 -1.94 8.65 -13.23
C HIS A 36 -2.12 8.78 -11.71
N SER A 37 -3.36 8.70 -11.27
CA SER A 37 -3.74 8.78 -9.86
C SER A 37 -3.69 7.41 -9.19
N HIS A 38 -3.05 7.35 -8.00
CA HIS A 38 -2.90 6.13 -7.23
C HIS A 38 -3.46 6.20 -5.79
N ASN A 39 -3.88 7.38 -5.33
CA ASN A 39 -4.41 7.60 -3.99
C ASN A 39 -5.82 8.12 -4.01
N THR A 40 -6.57 7.88 -2.94
CA THR A 40 -7.96 8.36 -2.76
C THR A 40 -8.06 9.54 -1.79
N ALA A 41 -6.96 9.91 -1.13
CA ALA A 41 -6.86 11.05 -0.23
C ALA A 41 -5.41 11.55 -0.13
N TYR A 42 -5.24 12.74 0.44
CA TYR A 42 -3.94 13.29 0.84
C TYR A 42 -3.67 13.01 2.31
N GLU A 43 -2.40 12.94 2.71
CA GLU A 43 -2.03 12.85 4.12
C GLU A 43 -2.54 14.08 4.90
N ARG A 44 -2.90 13.88 6.18
CA ARG A 44 -3.44 14.94 7.04
C ARG A 44 -2.35 15.75 7.76
N ASN A 45 -1.23 15.98 7.06
CA ASN A 45 -0.09 16.77 7.56
C ASN A 45 0.18 17.96 6.65
N PHE A 46 1.21 18.75 6.96
CA PHE A 46 1.59 19.93 6.17
C PHE A 46 1.95 19.55 4.73
N VAL A 47 2.68 18.42 4.54
CA VAL A 47 3.09 17.95 3.23
C VAL A 47 1.88 17.56 2.39
N GLY A 48 0.91 16.85 2.95
CA GLY A 48 -0.32 16.48 2.26
C GLY A 48 -1.20 17.68 1.89
N ARG A 49 -1.21 18.74 2.73
CA ARG A 49 -1.91 20.00 2.38
C ARG A 49 -1.23 20.72 1.22
N LEU A 50 0.11 20.72 1.20
CA LEU A 50 0.87 21.29 0.08
C LEU A 50 0.66 20.47 -1.20
N ASP A 51 0.70 19.14 -1.12
CA ASP A 51 0.45 18.25 -2.25
C ASP A 51 -0.97 18.45 -2.81
N HIS A 52 -1.98 18.58 -1.95
CA HIS A 52 -3.35 18.92 -2.36
C HIS A 52 -3.42 20.25 -3.12
N PHE A 53 -2.79 21.30 -2.61
CA PHE A 53 -2.74 22.59 -3.29
C PHE A 53 -2.04 22.49 -4.65
N MET A 54 -0.89 21.85 -4.71
CA MET A 54 -0.13 21.65 -5.95
C MET A 54 -0.87 20.78 -6.96
N SER A 55 -1.58 19.76 -6.50
CA SER A 55 -2.35 18.85 -7.37
C SER A 55 -3.56 19.52 -8.02
N SER A 56 -4.06 20.65 -7.49
CA SER A 56 -5.09 21.46 -8.14
C SER A 56 -4.64 21.96 -9.53
N PHE A 57 -3.35 22.08 -9.76
CA PHE A 57 -2.75 22.48 -11.03
C PHE A 57 -2.32 21.28 -11.89
N PHE A 58 -2.50 20.06 -11.41
CA PHE A 58 -2.02 18.84 -12.07
C PHE A 58 -2.61 18.63 -13.46
N ASN A 59 -3.87 19.04 -13.65
CA ASN A 59 -4.57 18.90 -14.91
C ASN A 59 -4.03 19.82 -16.04
N ILE A 60 -3.19 20.82 -15.69
CA ILE A 60 -2.66 21.77 -16.66
C ILE A 60 -1.66 21.07 -17.57
N GLY A 61 -1.99 21.04 -18.87
CA GLY A 61 -1.12 20.48 -19.90
C GLY A 61 -1.17 18.97 -20.04
N LEU A 62 -1.95 18.22 -19.26
CA LEU A 62 -2.19 16.81 -19.51
C LEU A 62 -3.03 16.60 -20.78
N THR A 63 -2.66 15.58 -21.56
CA THR A 63 -3.46 15.06 -22.67
C THR A 63 -4.37 13.93 -22.24
N ASP A 64 -3.85 13.05 -21.36
CA ASP A 64 -4.51 11.82 -20.91
C ASP A 64 -4.48 11.70 -19.38
N ARG A 65 -5.52 11.09 -18.83
CA ARG A 65 -5.69 10.90 -17.39
C ARG A 65 -6.05 9.45 -17.10
N PHE A 66 -5.29 8.84 -16.20
CA PHE A 66 -5.49 7.48 -15.74
C PHE A 66 -5.61 7.44 -14.22
N ALA A 67 -6.33 6.46 -13.70
CA ALA A 67 -6.45 6.23 -12.27
C ALA A 67 -6.51 4.74 -11.96
N CYS A 68 -5.95 4.32 -10.82
CA CYS A 68 -6.02 2.92 -10.41
C CYS A 68 -7.41 2.51 -9.91
N SER A 69 -8.28 3.46 -9.56
CA SER A 69 -9.68 3.24 -9.19
C SER A 69 -10.51 4.50 -9.49
N GLU A 70 -11.83 4.36 -9.50
CA GLU A 70 -12.76 5.47 -9.70
C GLU A 70 -12.58 6.58 -8.66
N LYS A 71 -12.46 6.21 -7.37
CA LYS A 71 -12.23 7.15 -6.28
C LYS A 71 -10.90 7.90 -6.42
N ALA A 72 -9.83 7.19 -6.85
CA ALA A 72 -8.53 7.83 -7.08
C ALA A 72 -8.58 8.84 -8.24
N GLY A 73 -9.33 8.53 -9.29
CA GLY A 73 -9.54 9.43 -10.41
C GLY A 73 -10.33 10.68 -10.01
N GLN A 74 -11.44 10.50 -9.32
CA GLN A 74 -12.27 11.61 -8.82
C GLN A 74 -11.49 12.54 -7.87
N MET A 75 -10.64 11.98 -7.00
CA MET A 75 -9.82 12.73 -6.07
C MET A 75 -8.83 13.66 -6.79
N LEU A 76 -8.12 13.16 -7.80
CA LEU A 76 -7.06 13.93 -8.46
C LEU A 76 -7.57 14.77 -9.63
N PHE A 77 -8.50 14.25 -10.41
CA PHE A 77 -8.95 14.89 -11.67
C PHE A 77 -10.31 15.61 -11.53
N GLY A 78 -11.03 15.39 -10.44
CA GLY A 78 -12.33 15.98 -10.19
C GLY A 78 -13.34 15.62 -11.28
N LYS A 79 -13.83 16.63 -12.01
CA LYS A 79 -14.82 16.46 -13.10
C LYS A 79 -14.18 16.17 -14.48
N HIS A 80 -12.86 16.18 -14.59
CA HIS A 80 -12.22 15.86 -15.87
C HIS A 80 -12.35 14.35 -16.17
N PRO A 81 -12.63 13.97 -17.42
CA PRO A 81 -12.70 12.57 -17.80
C PRO A 81 -11.34 11.87 -17.61
N PHE A 82 -11.36 10.64 -17.14
CA PHE A 82 -10.20 9.78 -16.96
C PHE A 82 -10.55 8.34 -17.27
N THR A 83 -9.54 7.52 -17.51
CA THR A 83 -9.68 6.07 -17.72
C THR A 83 -9.19 5.34 -16.49
N VAL A 84 -9.99 4.38 -15.99
CA VAL A 84 -9.56 3.51 -14.89
C VAL A 84 -8.68 2.40 -15.45
N VAL A 85 -7.46 2.33 -14.93
CA VAL A 85 -6.46 1.29 -15.23
C VAL A 85 -6.01 0.70 -13.88
N PRO A 86 -6.60 -0.40 -13.43
CA PRO A 86 -6.26 -1.02 -12.15
C PRO A 86 -4.79 -1.45 -12.09
N ASN A 87 -4.19 -1.38 -10.88
CA ASN A 87 -2.85 -1.89 -10.66
C ASN A 87 -2.83 -3.40 -10.88
N GLY A 88 -1.87 -3.88 -11.67
CA GLY A 88 -1.64 -5.31 -11.91
C GLY A 88 -0.41 -5.81 -11.14
N ILE A 89 -0.36 -7.13 -10.95
CA ILE A 89 0.78 -7.85 -10.39
C ILE A 89 1.11 -9.07 -11.28
N ASP A 90 2.31 -9.61 -11.11
CA ASP A 90 2.62 -10.96 -11.60
C ASP A 90 1.94 -11.99 -10.67
N THR A 91 0.76 -12.45 -11.06
CA THR A 91 -0.03 -13.39 -10.27
C THR A 91 0.66 -14.75 -10.11
N ALA A 92 1.44 -15.20 -11.09
CA ALA A 92 2.17 -16.47 -11.02
C ALA A 92 3.18 -16.48 -9.85
N ARG A 93 3.76 -15.32 -9.54
CA ARG A 93 4.70 -15.15 -8.42
C ARG A 93 4.04 -15.38 -7.05
N PHE A 94 2.77 -15.09 -6.89
CA PHE A 94 2.06 -15.13 -5.60
C PHE A 94 1.07 -16.28 -5.46
N ALA A 95 0.52 -16.81 -6.57
CA ALA A 95 -0.54 -17.82 -6.55
C ALA A 95 -0.08 -19.19 -6.01
N ALA A 96 1.18 -19.54 -6.19
CA ALA A 96 1.71 -20.84 -5.78
C ALA A 96 2.26 -20.76 -4.35
N ARG A 97 1.43 -21.09 -3.35
CA ARG A 97 1.90 -21.25 -1.96
C ARG A 97 2.88 -22.44 -1.89
N ASP A 98 4.02 -22.19 -1.27
CA ASP A 98 5.08 -23.19 -1.11
C ASP A 98 5.20 -23.58 0.37
N PRO A 99 4.83 -24.83 0.74
CA PRO A 99 4.94 -25.30 2.12
C PRO A 99 6.38 -25.32 2.67
N GLN A 100 7.39 -25.49 1.81
CA GLN A 100 8.79 -25.47 2.23
C GLN A 100 9.23 -24.06 2.56
N ARG A 101 8.91 -23.06 1.68
CA ARG A 101 9.16 -21.65 1.98
C ARG A 101 8.44 -21.20 3.26
N ARG A 102 7.18 -21.66 3.44
CA ARG A 102 6.42 -21.38 4.66
C ARG A 102 7.14 -21.91 5.90
N ALA A 103 7.52 -23.19 5.92
CA ALA A 103 8.18 -23.81 7.06
C ALA A 103 9.52 -23.14 7.37
N LEU A 104 10.35 -22.87 6.35
CA LEU A 104 11.63 -22.21 6.48
C LEU A 104 11.48 -20.82 7.11
N LEU A 105 10.63 -19.98 6.55
CA LEU A 105 10.48 -18.60 7.04
C LEU A 105 9.83 -18.55 8.42
N ARG A 106 8.85 -19.42 8.72
CA ARG A 106 8.30 -19.50 10.08
C ARG A 106 9.37 -19.88 11.09
N GLY A 107 10.27 -20.82 10.76
CA GLY A 107 11.44 -21.15 11.58
C GLY A 107 12.37 -19.98 11.82
N GLU A 108 12.69 -19.21 10.77
CA GLU A 108 13.51 -17.98 10.87
C GLU A 108 12.86 -16.91 11.75
N LEU A 109 11.54 -16.78 11.71
CA LEU A 109 10.77 -15.83 12.51
C LEU A 109 10.48 -16.33 13.94
N GLY A 110 10.86 -17.56 14.29
CA GLY A 110 10.54 -18.17 15.57
C GLY A 110 9.03 -18.39 15.77
N VAL A 111 8.30 -18.68 14.69
CA VAL A 111 6.85 -18.90 14.70
C VAL A 111 6.57 -20.39 14.52
N THR A 112 5.89 -20.99 15.47
CA THR A 112 5.53 -22.41 15.47
C THR A 112 4.25 -22.69 14.67
N ASP A 113 4.00 -23.95 14.32
CA ASP A 113 2.77 -24.34 13.58
C ASP A 113 1.49 -24.17 14.42
N GLN A 114 1.61 -24.05 15.73
CA GLN A 114 0.47 -23.81 16.64
C GLN A 114 0.12 -22.34 16.80
N GLU A 115 0.94 -21.44 16.28
CA GLU A 115 0.74 -19.99 16.33
C GLU A 115 0.08 -19.51 15.04
N ILE A 116 -0.82 -18.53 15.15
CA ILE A 116 -1.45 -17.87 14.02
C ILE A 116 -0.61 -16.64 13.67
N LEU A 117 -0.06 -16.58 12.47
CA LEU A 117 0.74 -15.46 12.00
C LEU A 117 -0.10 -14.51 11.16
N PHE A 118 -0.46 -13.38 11.74
CA PHE A 118 -1.01 -12.24 11.00
C PHE A 118 0.12 -11.46 10.35
N GLY A 119 -0.15 -10.86 9.18
CA GLY A 119 0.82 -10.04 8.49
C GLY A 119 0.28 -8.71 8.00
N HIS A 120 1.18 -7.74 7.92
CA HIS A 120 0.95 -6.45 7.26
C HIS A 120 2.15 -6.08 6.42
N VAL A 121 1.90 -5.54 5.24
CA VAL A 121 2.94 -5.06 4.32
C VAL A 121 2.63 -3.62 3.95
N GLY A 122 3.53 -2.72 4.27
CA GLY A 122 3.36 -1.31 3.95
C GLY A 122 4.46 -0.43 4.55
N ARG A 123 4.66 0.73 3.92
CA ARG A 123 5.56 1.74 4.47
C ARG A 123 5.03 2.21 5.84
N PHE A 124 5.91 2.37 6.82
CA PHE A 124 5.57 2.96 8.10
C PHE A 124 5.23 4.44 7.91
N SER A 125 3.93 4.74 7.84
CA SER A 125 3.36 6.08 7.62
C SER A 125 1.97 6.16 8.23
N ASP A 126 1.47 7.37 8.42
CA ASP A 126 0.10 7.60 8.94
C ASP A 126 -0.97 6.94 8.07
N GLN A 127 -0.79 6.94 6.75
CA GLN A 127 -1.69 6.29 5.79
C GLN A 127 -1.96 4.83 6.15
N LYS A 128 -0.92 4.07 6.52
CA LYS A 128 -1.01 2.62 6.83
C LYS A 128 -1.56 2.31 8.22
N ASN A 129 -1.71 3.33 9.06
CA ASN A 129 -2.35 3.26 10.38
C ASN A 129 -1.76 2.17 11.30
N HIS A 130 -0.43 2.10 11.41
CA HIS A 130 0.24 1.14 12.29
C HIS A 130 -0.23 1.24 13.76
N PRO A 131 -0.51 2.46 14.31
CA PRO A 131 -1.06 2.55 15.66
C PRO A 131 -2.41 1.84 15.83
N GLY A 132 -3.30 1.97 14.84
CA GLY A 132 -4.58 1.26 14.80
C GLY A 132 -4.38 -0.25 14.70
N LEU A 133 -3.44 -0.69 13.83
CA LEU A 133 -3.10 -2.10 13.66
C LEU A 133 -2.63 -2.74 14.97
N LEU A 134 -1.73 -2.09 15.71
CA LEU A 134 -1.22 -2.60 16.99
C LEU A 134 -2.34 -2.71 18.04
N LYS A 135 -3.25 -1.73 18.12
CA LYS A 135 -4.41 -1.78 19.02
C LYS A 135 -5.38 -2.91 18.64
N ILE A 136 -5.67 -3.08 17.34
CA ILE A 136 -6.48 -4.19 16.83
C ILE A 136 -5.82 -5.53 17.21
N PHE A 137 -4.52 -5.65 16.99
CA PHE A 137 -3.80 -6.87 17.30
C PHE A 137 -3.75 -7.17 18.82
N ALA A 138 -3.64 -6.14 19.65
CA ALA A 138 -3.75 -6.31 21.10
C ALA A 138 -5.12 -6.90 21.50
N ALA A 139 -6.20 -6.40 20.90
CA ALA A 139 -7.53 -6.97 21.13
C ALA A 139 -7.67 -8.41 20.58
N VAL A 140 -7.05 -8.72 19.44
CA VAL A 140 -7.01 -10.10 18.90
C VAL A 140 -6.33 -11.04 19.90
N ARG A 141 -5.22 -10.63 20.49
CA ARG A 141 -4.46 -11.47 21.44
C ARG A 141 -5.21 -11.80 22.73
N THR A 142 -6.18 -11.00 23.15
CA THR A 142 -7.01 -11.35 24.31
C THR A 142 -7.82 -12.65 24.07
N ARG A 143 -8.13 -12.95 22.79
CA ARG A 143 -8.89 -14.15 22.39
C ARG A 143 -8.01 -15.25 21.78
N LEU A 144 -6.90 -14.85 21.19
CA LEU A 144 -5.92 -15.72 20.55
C LEU A 144 -4.51 -15.47 21.13
N PRO A 145 -4.22 -15.93 22.36
CA PRO A 145 -2.96 -15.61 23.05
C PRO A 145 -1.69 -16.02 22.30
N LYS A 146 -1.80 -17.04 21.43
CA LYS A 146 -0.71 -17.53 20.58
C LYS A 146 -0.60 -16.82 19.23
N ALA A 147 -1.38 -15.72 19.00
CA ALA A 147 -1.26 -14.96 17.77
C ALA A 147 0.06 -14.17 17.72
N ARG A 148 0.66 -14.12 16.54
CA ARG A 148 1.85 -13.35 16.19
C ARG A 148 1.52 -12.36 15.07
N LEU A 149 2.21 -11.25 15.00
CA LEU A 149 2.06 -10.25 13.95
C LEU A 149 3.42 -9.94 13.33
N VAL A 150 3.55 -10.06 12.01
CA VAL A 150 4.73 -9.63 11.28
C VAL A 150 4.42 -8.35 10.48
N LEU A 151 5.28 -7.34 10.65
CA LEU A 151 5.20 -6.03 9.99
C LEU A 151 6.37 -5.89 9.01
N LEU A 152 6.04 -5.76 7.73
CA LEU A 152 7.03 -5.57 6.66
C LEU A 152 6.93 -4.18 6.06
N GLY A 153 8.07 -3.54 5.92
CA GLY A 153 8.22 -2.24 5.28
C GLY A 153 9.27 -1.39 5.95
N GLY A 154 9.61 -0.30 5.27
CA GLY A 154 10.47 0.75 5.81
C GLY A 154 9.69 2.01 6.12
N GLY A 155 10.36 3.01 6.69
CA GLY A 155 9.78 4.31 7.00
C GLY A 155 10.79 5.22 7.69
N ASP A 156 10.34 6.35 8.20
CA ASP A 156 11.15 7.18 9.08
C ASP A 156 11.56 6.37 10.33
N PRO A 157 12.86 6.25 10.65
CA PRO A 157 13.32 5.51 11.82
C PRO A 157 12.63 5.93 13.12
N ALA A 158 12.42 7.23 13.35
CA ALA A 158 11.73 7.74 14.53
C ALA A 158 10.26 7.27 14.59
N TYR A 159 9.60 7.16 13.43
CA TYR A 159 8.24 6.62 13.39
C TYR A 159 8.22 5.11 13.67
N VAL A 160 9.20 4.36 13.18
CA VAL A 160 9.32 2.92 13.48
C VAL A 160 9.57 2.69 14.95
N GLU A 161 10.52 3.42 15.57
CA GLU A 161 10.81 3.38 17.01
C GLU A 161 9.58 3.69 17.86
N LYS A 162 8.80 4.71 17.46
CA LYS A 162 7.52 5.03 18.11
C LYS A 162 6.52 3.86 18.05
N MET A 163 6.47 3.12 16.94
CA MET A 163 5.59 1.94 16.82
C MET A 163 6.09 0.77 17.67
N GLN A 164 7.40 0.59 17.79
CA GLN A 164 7.99 -0.40 18.69
C GLN A 164 7.68 -0.09 20.16
N ALA A 165 7.82 1.19 20.57
CA ALA A 165 7.44 1.64 21.90
C ALA A 165 5.95 1.40 22.19
N LEU A 166 5.08 1.75 21.24
CA LEU A 166 3.64 1.50 21.37
C LEU A 166 3.32 0.00 21.50
N ALA A 167 4.00 -0.86 20.75
CA ALA A 167 3.83 -2.30 20.88
C ALA A 167 4.22 -2.79 22.29
N ALA A 168 5.29 -2.25 22.88
CA ALA A 168 5.70 -2.55 24.24
C ALA A 168 4.68 -2.05 25.27
N GLU A 169 4.17 -0.81 25.12
CA GLU A 169 3.12 -0.23 25.98
C GLU A 169 1.82 -1.07 25.97
N LEU A 170 1.47 -1.62 24.81
CA LEU A 170 0.31 -2.50 24.65
C LEU A 170 0.54 -3.93 25.16
N GLY A 171 1.70 -4.22 25.74
CA GLY A 171 2.05 -5.54 26.23
C GLY A 171 2.21 -6.61 25.13
N LEU A 172 2.52 -6.19 23.90
CA LEU A 172 2.63 -7.10 22.76
C LEU A 172 4.01 -7.78 22.68
N GLY A 173 5.07 -7.13 23.18
CA GLY A 173 6.43 -7.70 23.28
C GLY A 173 6.85 -8.46 22.02
N ASP A 174 7.39 -9.65 22.22
CA ASP A 174 7.89 -10.52 21.14
C ASP A 174 6.80 -11.04 20.19
N SER A 175 5.52 -10.78 20.48
CA SER A 175 4.44 -11.20 19.59
C SER A 175 4.34 -10.35 18.32
N VAL A 176 5.01 -9.20 18.26
CA VAL A 176 5.11 -8.35 17.07
C VAL A 176 6.53 -8.40 16.52
N ILE A 177 6.65 -8.82 15.27
CA ILE A 177 7.92 -8.95 14.55
C ILE A 177 8.04 -7.80 13.57
N PHE A 178 8.97 -6.88 13.82
CA PHE A 178 9.32 -5.80 12.90
C PHE A 178 10.36 -6.32 11.91
N ALA A 179 9.92 -6.84 10.77
CA ALA A 179 10.78 -7.50 9.80
C ALA A 179 11.57 -6.53 8.91
N GLY A 180 11.22 -5.23 8.88
CA GLY A 180 11.86 -4.25 8.01
C GLY A 180 11.55 -4.45 6.53
N VAL A 181 12.39 -3.90 5.66
CA VAL A 181 12.25 -4.04 4.20
C VAL A 181 12.76 -5.40 3.77
N ARG A 182 11.98 -6.12 2.98
CA ARG A 182 12.31 -7.47 2.49
C ARG A 182 12.07 -7.57 0.98
N SER A 183 12.96 -8.26 0.28
CA SER A 183 12.83 -8.53 -1.17
C SER A 183 12.06 -9.83 -1.47
N ASN A 184 12.06 -10.78 -0.54
CA ASN A 184 11.39 -12.08 -0.66
C ASN A 184 9.94 -12.06 -0.13
N ILE A 185 9.17 -11.05 -0.52
CA ILE A 185 7.83 -10.80 0.01
C ILE A 185 6.86 -11.99 -0.15
N GLN A 186 6.98 -12.76 -1.21
CA GLN A 186 6.16 -13.95 -1.43
C GLN A 186 6.34 -15.00 -0.33
N SER A 187 7.55 -15.17 0.19
CA SER A 187 7.80 -16.10 1.30
C SER A 187 7.06 -15.68 2.57
N PHE A 188 6.92 -14.37 2.79
CA PHE A 188 6.13 -13.85 3.91
C PHE A 188 4.64 -14.11 3.72
N TYR A 189 4.09 -13.95 2.51
CA TYR A 189 2.70 -14.34 2.24
C TYR A 189 2.49 -15.85 2.43
N ASP A 190 3.47 -16.70 2.08
CA ASP A 190 3.40 -18.13 2.36
C ASP A 190 3.38 -18.42 3.86
N ALA A 191 4.17 -17.71 4.66
CA ALA A 191 4.27 -17.89 6.10
C ALA A 191 3.03 -17.43 6.88
N MET A 192 2.32 -16.41 6.37
CA MET A 192 1.13 -15.82 7.00
C MET A 192 -0.09 -16.77 6.97
N ASP A 193 -0.99 -16.58 7.94
CA ASP A 193 -2.31 -17.22 8.00
C ASP A 193 -3.43 -16.23 7.66
N ALA A 194 -3.21 -14.93 7.89
CA ALA A 194 -4.12 -13.86 7.52
C ALA A 194 -3.38 -12.55 7.27
N PHE A 195 -3.97 -11.67 6.46
CA PHE A 195 -3.43 -10.36 6.12
C PHE A 195 -4.31 -9.24 6.67
N LEU A 196 -3.68 -8.22 7.27
CA LEU A 196 -4.37 -7.07 7.87
C LEU A 196 -4.01 -5.78 7.11
N LEU A 197 -5.03 -5.03 6.69
CA LEU A 197 -4.85 -3.74 6.02
C LEU A 197 -5.78 -2.67 6.63
N PRO A 198 -5.42 -2.08 7.77
CA PRO A 198 -6.22 -1.06 8.44
C PRO A 198 -5.92 0.36 7.94
N SER A 199 -5.50 0.51 6.69
CA SER A 199 -5.12 1.79 6.09
C SER A 199 -6.24 2.82 6.19
N LEU A 200 -5.89 4.09 6.44
CA LEU A 200 -6.85 5.19 6.50
C LEU A 200 -7.40 5.57 5.12
N PHE A 201 -6.62 5.36 4.09
CA PHE A 201 -7.00 5.56 2.69
C PHE A 201 -6.05 4.78 1.77
N GLU A 202 -6.58 4.27 0.67
CA GLU A 202 -5.84 3.60 -0.42
C GLU A 202 -6.54 3.85 -1.74
N GLY A 203 -5.79 3.86 -2.84
CA GLY A 203 -6.36 3.77 -4.17
C GLY A 203 -6.71 2.32 -4.51
N LEU A 204 -5.74 1.60 -5.06
CA LEU A 204 -5.77 0.14 -5.22
C LEU A 204 -4.50 -0.44 -4.62
N PRO A 205 -4.53 -0.91 -3.35
CA PRO A 205 -3.32 -1.37 -2.66
C PRO A 205 -2.80 -2.68 -3.26
N VAL A 206 -1.66 -2.61 -3.93
CA VAL A 206 -1.00 -3.77 -4.59
C VAL A 206 -0.77 -4.91 -3.60
N VAL A 207 -0.39 -4.61 -2.36
CA VAL A 207 -0.16 -5.59 -1.29
C VAL A 207 -1.43 -6.40 -0.93
N LEU A 208 -2.62 -5.81 -1.10
CA LEU A 208 -3.89 -6.52 -0.92
C LEU A 208 -4.18 -7.45 -2.10
N VAL A 209 -3.83 -7.03 -3.32
CA VAL A 209 -3.90 -7.88 -4.52
C VAL A 209 -2.96 -9.08 -4.38
N GLU A 210 -1.74 -8.86 -3.93
CA GLU A 210 -0.74 -9.91 -3.65
C GLU A 210 -1.24 -10.90 -2.59
N ALA A 211 -1.72 -10.41 -1.44
CA ALA A 211 -2.21 -11.25 -0.35
C ALA A 211 -3.42 -12.10 -0.77
N GLN A 212 -4.38 -11.54 -1.51
CA GLN A 212 -5.52 -12.29 -2.05
C GLN A 212 -5.08 -13.33 -3.09
N THR A 213 -4.13 -12.98 -3.96
CA THR A 213 -3.53 -13.92 -4.93
C THR A 213 -2.83 -15.07 -4.24
N ALA A 214 -2.15 -14.82 -3.10
CA ALA A 214 -1.58 -15.86 -2.25
C ALA A 214 -2.63 -16.68 -1.48
N GLY A 215 -3.94 -16.40 -1.67
CA GLY A 215 -5.03 -17.13 -1.03
C GLY A 215 -5.21 -16.82 0.46
N LEU A 216 -4.68 -15.70 0.95
CA LEU A 216 -4.83 -15.30 2.34
C LEU A 216 -6.22 -14.71 2.61
N PRO A 217 -6.87 -15.02 3.74
CA PRO A 217 -7.93 -14.20 4.30
C PRO A 217 -7.39 -12.80 4.59
N CYS A 218 -8.06 -11.77 4.05
CA CYS A 218 -7.65 -10.38 4.20
C CYS A 218 -8.71 -9.59 4.98
N PHE A 219 -8.30 -8.94 6.07
CA PHE A 219 -9.15 -8.06 6.86
C PHE A 219 -8.76 -6.62 6.55
N VAL A 220 -9.68 -5.86 5.99
CA VAL A 220 -9.42 -4.58 5.34
C VAL A 220 -10.32 -3.51 5.97
N ALA A 221 -9.79 -2.33 6.25
CA ALA A 221 -10.61 -1.20 6.69
C ALA A 221 -11.60 -0.78 5.60
N ASP A 222 -12.82 -0.41 5.97
CA ASP A 222 -13.88 0.04 5.05
C ASP A 222 -13.56 1.38 4.35
N THR A 223 -12.54 2.09 4.81
CA THR A 223 -11.95 3.27 4.17
C THR A 223 -11.24 2.94 2.85
N VAL A 224 -10.81 1.69 2.65
CA VAL A 224 -10.20 1.21 1.42
C VAL A 224 -11.27 0.97 0.36
N ASP A 225 -10.96 1.25 -0.91
CA ASP A 225 -11.90 1.02 -2.00
C ASP A 225 -12.28 -0.47 -2.11
N ARG A 226 -13.59 -0.76 -2.10
CA ARG A 226 -14.09 -2.14 -2.18
C ARG A 226 -13.75 -2.83 -3.50
N GLY A 227 -13.47 -2.08 -4.56
CA GLY A 227 -12.94 -2.59 -5.82
C GLY A 227 -11.57 -3.25 -5.70
N ALA A 228 -10.87 -3.08 -4.56
CA ALA A 228 -9.64 -3.78 -4.26
C ALA A 228 -9.84 -5.25 -3.81
N ALA A 229 -11.08 -5.66 -3.47
CA ALA A 229 -11.42 -7.05 -3.20
C ALA A 229 -11.90 -7.70 -4.50
N PHE A 230 -11.03 -8.44 -5.14
CA PHE A 230 -11.35 -9.21 -6.35
C PHE A 230 -11.66 -10.69 -6.07
N SER A 231 -11.64 -11.10 -4.80
CA SER A 231 -11.95 -12.45 -4.34
C SER A 231 -12.84 -12.40 -3.09
N ASP A 232 -13.41 -13.54 -2.70
CA ASP A 232 -14.15 -13.74 -1.46
C ASP A 232 -13.27 -13.69 -0.19
N ARG A 233 -11.95 -13.56 -0.37
CA ARG A 233 -10.95 -13.49 0.70
C ARG A 233 -10.88 -12.12 1.37
N GLY A 234 -11.33 -11.05 0.71
CA GLY A 234 -11.36 -9.70 1.27
C GLY A 234 -12.59 -9.46 2.14
N LYS A 235 -12.40 -9.22 3.44
CA LYS A 235 -13.45 -8.84 4.40
C LYS A 235 -13.21 -7.41 4.85
N PHE A 236 -14.14 -6.52 4.52
CA PHE A 236 -14.12 -5.12 4.95
C PHE A 236 -14.80 -4.98 6.31
N LEU A 237 -14.14 -4.27 7.22
CA LEU A 237 -14.53 -4.11 8.62
C LEU A 237 -14.61 -2.62 8.99
#